data_1f1472094f0820763ce708dc530c0a50
#
_entry.id   1f1472094f0820763ce708dc530c0a50
#
_cell.length_a   1.000
_cell.length_b   1.000
_cell.length_c   1.000
_cell.angle_alpha   90.00
_cell.angle_beta   90.00
_cell.angle_gamma   90.00
#
_symmetry.space_group_name_H-M   'P 1'
#
loop_
_entity.id
_entity.type
_entity.pdbx_description
1 polymer ?
#
loop_
_entity_poly.entity_id
_entity_poly.type
_entity_poly.pdbx_seq_one_letter_code
_entity_poly.pdbx_strand_id
1 'polypeptide(L)'
;MKDQRGLYYFPFPQNKRIRMYVREKDGDIWFRLWNADEPRLWDEHGWVPYGAVKRAESMYQGKKFDPGQAYDLQLALALIEEE
;
A
#
# COMPACT_ATOMS: atom_id res chain seq x y z
N MET A 1 -5.05 6.03 10.06
CA MET A 1 -4.13 5.68 11.17
C MET A 1 -2.73 6.14 10.80
N LYS A 2 -1.92 6.39 11.80
CA LYS A 2 -0.58 6.95 11.59
C LYS A 2 0.38 6.45 12.65
N ASP A 3 1.62 6.14 12.24
CA ASP A 3 2.69 5.79 13.17
C ASP A 3 3.99 6.46 12.73
N GLN A 4 5.14 5.98 13.24
CA GLN A 4 6.44 6.57 12.92
C GLN A 4 6.79 6.50 11.45
N ARG A 5 6.23 5.53 10.74
CA ARG A 5 6.50 5.36 9.31
C ARG A 5 5.57 6.19 8.43
N GLY A 6 4.46 6.67 8.98
CA GLY A 6 3.52 7.51 8.27
C GLY A 6 2.08 7.01 8.37
N LEU A 7 1.26 7.49 7.43
CA LEU A 7 -0.15 7.09 7.34
C LEU A 7 -0.25 5.67 6.81
N TYR A 8 -1.19 4.88 7.37
CA TYR A 8 -1.39 3.51 6.91
C TYR A 8 -2.82 3.04 7.11
N TYR A 9 -3.16 1.95 6.42
CA TYR A 9 -4.41 1.22 6.64
C TYR A 9 -4.11 -0.28 6.58
N PHE A 10 -5.09 -1.08 7.00
CA PHE A 10 -4.98 -2.53 6.96
C PHE A 10 -5.59 -3.03 5.65
N PRO A 11 -4.77 -3.45 4.67
CA PRO A 11 -5.31 -3.90 3.37
C PRO A 11 -6.06 -5.22 3.47
N PHE A 12 -5.74 -6.00 4.50
CA PHE A 12 -6.42 -7.25 4.78
C PHE A 12 -6.95 -7.20 6.21
N PRO A 13 -8.22 -6.79 6.40
CA PRO A 13 -8.74 -6.51 7.75
C PRO A 13 -8.60 -7.66 8.74
N GLN A 14 -8.57 -8.89 8.24
CA GLN A 14 -8.42 -10.06 9.09
C GLN A 14 -6.98 -10.34 9.51
N ASN A 15 -6.02 -9.64 8.89
CA ASN A 15 -4.61 -9.81 9.21
C ASN A 15 -3.97 -8.45 9.49
N LYS A 16 -3.97 -8.08 10.76
CA LYS A 16 -3.43 -6.77 11.16
C LYS A 16 -1.91 -6.75 11.26
N ARG A 17 -1.26 -7.85 10.93
CA ARG A 17 0.20 -7.86 10.84
C ARG A 17 0.70 -7.27 9.54
N ILE A 18 -0.21 -6.99 8.60
CA ILE A 18 0.13 -6.36 7.32
C ILE A 18 -0.47 -4.97 7.31
N ARG A 19 0.36 -3.96 6.99
CA ARG A 19 -0.05 -2.57 6.89
C ARG A 19 0.38 -2.02 5.54
N MET A 20 -0.49 -1.21 4.94
CA MET A 20 -0.14 -0.50 3.71
C MET A 20 0.06 0.97 4.03
N TYR A 21 1.29 1.45 3.89
CA TYR A 21 1.63 2.85 4.12
C TYR A 21 1.43 3.64 2.85
N VAL A 22 0.95 4.87 2.99
CA VAL A 22 0.64 5.75 1.85
C VAL A 22 1.20 7.14 2.10
N ARG A 23 1.56 7.82 1.00
CA ARG A 23 1.95 9.23 1.06
C ARG A 23 1.75 9.87 -0.30
N GLU A 24 1.66 11.19 -0.30
CA GLU A 24 1.64 11.97 -1.53
C GLU A 24 3.01 12.61 -1.72
N LYS A 25 3.53 12.52 -2.94
CA LYS A 25 4.78 13.17 -3.29
C LYS A 25 4.79 13.48 -4.77
N ASP A 26 5.12 14.73 -5.11
CA ASP A 26 5.23 15.19 -6.50
C ASP A 26 3.95 14.96 -7.29
N GLY A 27 2.80 15.11 -6.64
CA GLY A 27 1.50 14.95 -7.29
C GLY A 27 1.08 13.51 -7.52
N ASP A 28 1.80 12.56 -6.95
CA ASP A 28 1.50 11.15 -7.11
C ASP A 28 1.27 10.50 -5.74
N ILE A 29 0.54 9.40 -5.74
CA ILE A 29 0.27 8.65 -4.52
C ILE A 29 1.18 7.43 -4.51
N TRP A 30 1.89 7.24 -3.39
CA TRP A 30 2.88 6.19 -3.23
C TRP A 30 2.45 5.23 -2.14
N PHE A 31 2.75 3.95 -2.34
CA PHE A 31 2.41 2.87 -1.41
C PHE A 31 3.65 2.11 -1.00
N ARG A 32 3.66 1.63 0.25
CA ARG A 32 4.74 0.77 0.73
C ARG A 32 4.18 -0.22 1.73
N LEU A 33 4.39 -1.50 1.49
CA LEU A 33 3.82 -2.56 2.31
C LEU A 33 4.74 -2.92 3.47
N TRP A 34 4.16 -3.01 4.66
CA TRP A 34 4.80 -3.56 5.84
C TRP A 34 4.15 -4.90 6.18
N ASN A 35 4.97 -5.95 6.32
CA ASN A 35 4.51 -7.26 6.75
C ASN A 35 5.35 -7.68 7.96
N ALA A 36 4.70 -7.82 9.12
CA ALA A 36 5.40 -8.16 10.36
C ALA A 36 6.05 -9.55 10.28
N ASP A 37 5.54 -10.44 9.45
CA ASP A 37 6.09 -11.78 9.27
C ASP A 37 7.27 -11.80 8.30
N GLU A 38 7.39 -10.75 7.47
CA GLU A 38 8.50 -10.62 6.52
C GLU A 38 8.96 -9.15 6.46
N PRO A 39 9.62 -8.67 7.53
CA PRO A 39 9.98 -7.25 7.61
C PRO A 39 10.91 -6.78 6.49
N ARG A 40 11.69 -7.68 5.90
CA ARG A 40 12.62 -7.32 4.83
C ARG A 40 11.92 -6.82 3.57
N LEU A 41 10.64 -7.15 3.39
CA LEU A 41 9.89 -6.67 2.22
C LEU A 41 9.81 -5.15 2.19
N TRP A 42 9.83 -4.53 3.36
CA TRP A 42 9.84 -3.07 3.46
C TRP A 42 11.00 -2.45 2.70
N ASP A 43 12.18 -3.04 2.84
CA ASP A 43 13.37 -2.53 2.17
C ASP A 43 13.50 -3.02 0.73
N GLU A 44 13.06 -4.24 0.47
CA GLU A 44 13.19 -4.83 -0.86
C GLU A 44 12.32 -4.13 -1.90
N HIS A 45 11.09 -3.76 -1.52
CA HIS A 45 10.15 -3.20 -2.48
C HIS A 45 10.10 -1.68 -2.48
N GLY A 46 10.36 -1.04 -1.34
CA GLY A 46 10.34 0.40 -1.23
C GLY A 46 8.98 1.03 -1.55
N TRP A 47 9.00 2.33 -1.79
CA TRP A 47 7.80 3.07 -2.17
C TRP A 47 7.49 2.87 -3.65
N VAL A 48 6.22 2.58 -3.95
CA VAL A 48 5.76 2.29 -5.32
C VAL A 48 4.66 3.28 -5.70
N PRO A 49 4.80 4.01 -6.82
CA PRO A 49 3.76 4.95 -7.23
C PRO A 49 2.55 4.21 -7.79
N TYR A 50 1.37 4.84 -7.67
CA TYR A 50 0.12 4.20 -8.08
C TYR A 50 0.12 3.77 -9.54
N GLY A 51 0.76 4.55 -10.43
CA GLY A 51 0.85 4.19 -11.83
C GLY A 51 1.55 2.87 -12.07
N ALA A 52 2.59 2.57 -11.28
CA ALA A 52 3.27 1.28 -11.38
C ALA A 52 2.38 0.15 -10.87
N VAL A 53 1.60 0.41 -9.81
CA VAL A 53 0.65 -0.57 -9.30
C VAL A 53 -0.38 -0.94 -10.38
N LYS A 54 -0.91 0.05 -11.07
CA LYS A 54 -1.89 -0.18 -12.13
C LYS A 54 -1.31 -1.00 -13.27
N ARG A 55 -0.07 -0.75 -13.64
CA ARG A 55 0.58 -1.53 -14.69
C ARG A 55 0.81 -2.97 -14.27
N ALA A 56 1.19 -3.18 -13.01
CA ALA A 56 1.43 -4.52 -12.48
C ALA A 56 0.13 -5.31 -12.32
N GLU A 57 -0.99 -4.63 -12.10
CA GLU A 57 -2.28 -5.27 -11.87
C GLU A 57 -2.67 -6.21 -13.00
N SER A 58 -2.39 -5.82 -14.24
CA SER A 58 -2.73 -6.64 -15.40
C SER A 58 -1.90 -7.93 -15.46
N MET A 59 -0.80 -8.00 -14.74
CA MET A 59 0.10 -9.15 -14.71
C MET A 59 -0.31 -10.19 -13.66
N TYR A 60 -1.29 -9.88 -12.83
CA TYR A 60 -1.71 -10.75 -11.73
C TYR A 60 -3.00 -11.52 -12.02
N GLN A 61 -3.31 -11.73 -13.28
CA GLN A 61 -4.53 -12.43 -13.66
C GLN A 61 -4.50 -13.87 -13.12
N GLY A 62 -5.58 -14.25 -12.47
CA GLY A 62 -5.71 -15.60 -11.94
C GLY A 62 -4.91 -15.90 -10.68
N LYS A 63 -4.27 -14.91 -10.11
CA LYS A 63 -3.51 -15.09 -8.87
C LYS A 63 -4.39 -14.88 -7.65
N LYS A 64 -3.96 -15.42 -6.51
CA LYS A 64 -4.69 -15.24 -5.25
C LYS A 64 -4.59 -13.82 -4.73
N PHE A 65 -3.48 -13.15 -5.03
CA PHE A 65 -3.26 -11.77 -4.60
C PHE A 65 -4.04 -10.81 -5.49
N ASP A 66 -4.80 -9.91 -4.88
CA ASP A 66 -5.58 -8.90 -5.58
C ASP A 66 -4.95 -7.53 -5.34
N PRO A 67 -4.22 -6.96 -6.31
CA PRO A 67 -3.62 -5.64 -6.11
C PRO A 67 -4.66 -4.55 -5.86
N GLY A 68 -5.85 -4.67 -6.43
CA GLY A 68 -6.91 -3.69 -6.22
C GLY A 68 -7.35 -3.63 -4.77
N GLN A 69 -7.33 -4.75 -4.07
CA GLN A 69 -7.67 -4.79 -2.66
C GLN A 69 -6.54 -4.21 -1.80
N ALA A 70 -5.31 -4.56 -2.11
CA ALA A 70 -4.16 -4.13 -1.31
C ALA A 70 -3.82 -2.66 -1.54
N TYR A 71 -3.95 -2.19 -2.78
CA TYR A 71 -3.61 -0.82 -3.17
C TYR A 71 -4.87 -0.01 -3.43
N ASP A 72 -5.53 0.41 -2.35
CA ASP A 72 -6.80 1.13 -2.41
C ASP A 72 -6.56 2.63 -2.50
N LEU A 73 -6.65 3.16 -3.73
CA LEU A 73 -6.38 4.58 -3.98
C LEU A 73 -7.35 5.49 -3.24
N GLN A 74 -8.64 5.13 -3.21
CA GLN A 74 -9.65 5.98 -2.55
C GLN A 74 -9.39 6.08 -1.05
N LEU A 75 -9.04 4.97 -0.43
CA LEU A 75 -8.73 4.96 0.99
C LEU A 75 -7.44 5.74 1.26
N ALA A 76 -6.44 5.60 0.39
CA ALA A 76 -5.20 6.35 0.51
C ALA A 76 -5.45 7.86 0.44
N LEU A 77 -6.27 8.29 -0.53
CA LEU A 77 -6.61 9.71 -0.67
C LEU A 77 -7.36 10.23 0.55
N ALA A 78 -8.28 9.44 1.10
CA ALA A 78 -9.02 9.83 2.28
C ALA A 78 -8.09 10.03 3.48
N LEU A 79 -7.13 9.14 3.67
CA LEU A 79 -6.15 9.25 4.76
C LEU A 79 -5.29 10.50 4.62
N ILE A 80 -4.84 10.78 3.40
CA ILE A 80 -3.99 11.93 3.13
C ILE A 80 -4.77 13.23 3.35
N GLU A 81 -6.04 13.26 2.94
CA GLU A 81 -6.87 14.45 3.12
C GLU A 81 -7.18 14.75 4.59
N GLU A 82 -7.27 13.71 5.42
CA GLU A 82 -7.53 13.88 6.84
C GLU A 82 -6.33 14.42 7.61
N GLU A 83 -5.15 14.31 7.04
CA GLU A 83 -3.94 14.82 7.66
C GLU A 83 -3.89 16.37 7.55
#